data_628431ccc3e32e67d7688fb2efc7db46
#
_entry.id   628431ccc3e32e67d7688fb2efc7db46
#
_cell.length_a   1.000
_cell.length_b   1.000
_cell.length_c   1.000
_cell.angle_alpha   90.00
_cell.angle_beta   90.00
_cell.angle_gamma   90.00
#
_symmetry.space_group_name_H-M   'P 1'
#
loop_
_entity.id
_entity.type
_entity.pdbx_description
1 polymer ?
#
loop_
_entity_poly.entity_id
_entity_poly.type
_entity_poly.pdbx_seq_one_letter_code
_entity_poly.pdbx_strand_id
1 'polypeptide(L)'
;MMKLSNLLLAVGLMTSFSSCQEEKSCVKIVSSTIDHPWQTVFNAEIAKQDLNLTIGVGDSTLTIDPNASLQTIDGFGACFNELGWTSLSLLSQEDRDSIFRELYAPGIGANFTMNRMPLGSNDFSLDYYSYDDVNGDFDLKHFSIAHDEATLLPFIRAAKAQNPELRIWASPWCPPAWMKTNKHYANTSTEAIKQQYIAMYKNRPADAVQEESGSVSMWNVDNGLEPAKQIKEGEDGFIQEEKYLEAYARYFGKFIDAYRQKGVDIYMVMPQNEPNSAQWYPACTWTPQGLNNFLKYLGPEMEKRGVDVYLGTMERADTSLWETILGNAESAKYIKGMGFQWAGGQALPVLHQKYPELKVYQSEQECGDGKNDLAGASHSWNLMRHYLSNGANGYFYWNISLLEGGVSHWGWHQNSLVTVNEANKTFKFMPEYYVMKHVSHYVLPGAKVLKLGGDCKNALAFLNTDGSLVVVLGNQTDKALTLNLQFGKQKQAFDVQLAAQSLSTLIIKK
;
A
#
# COMPACT_ATOMS: atom_id res chain seq x y z
N MET A 1 -40.79 -73.77 52.67
CA MET A 1 -41.64 -72.61 52.59
C MET A 1 -40.79 -71.40 52.20
N MET A 2 -40.61 -71.10 50.92
CA MET A 2 -39.93 -69.96 50.41
C MET A 2 -40.68 -69.42 49.19
N LYS A 3 -41.13 -68.20 49.26
CA LYS A 3 -41.82 -67.47 48.19
C LYS A 3 -40.78 -66.86 47.26
N LEU A 4 -40.84 -67.15 45.98
CA LEU A 4 -40.13 -66.43 44.91
C LEU A 4 -40.85 -65.13 44.65
N SER A 5 -40.12 -64.00 44.70
CA SER A 5 -40.57 -62.74 44.24
C SER A 5 -39.98 -62.38 42.87
N ASN A 6 -40.89 -61.97 42.00
CA ASN A 6 -40.60 -61.65 40.60
C ASN A 6 -39.76 -60.35 40.49
N LEU A 7 -38.69 -60.42 39.71
CA LEU A 7 -37.89 -59.26 39.33
C LEU A 7 -38.35 -58.80 37.94
N LEU A 8 -39.06 -57.70 37.85
CA LEU A 8 -39.41 -57.03 36.61
C LEU A 8 -38.20 -56.20 36.14
N LEU A 9 -37.65 -56.56 34.98
CA LEU A 9 -36.60 -55.82 34.30
C LEU A 9 -37.27 -54.69 33.49
N ALA A 10 -37.14 -53.43 33.93
CA ALA A 10 -37.53 -52.27 33.16
C ALA A 10 -36.38 -51.90 32.23
N VAL A 11 -36.56 -52.17 30.94
CA VAL A 11 -35.67 -51.66 29.89
C VAL A 11 -36.05 -50.21 29.63
N GLY A 12 -35.26 -49.27 30.19
CA GLY A 12 -35.39 -47.85 29.89
C GLY A 12 -34.74 -47.56 28.52
N LEU A 13 -35.55 -47.25 27.52
CA LEU A 13 -35.08 -46.61 26.29
C LEU A 13 -34.58 -45.23 26.67
N MET A 14 -33.27 -45.04 26.76
CA MET A 14 -32.64 -43.70 26.70
C MET A 14 -32.72 -43.23 25.24
N THR A 15 -33.71 -42.44 24.91
CA THR A 15 -33.68 -41.59 23.73
C THR A 15 -32.65 -40.49 23.97
N SER A 16 -31.46 -40.65 23.43
CA SER A 16 -30.48 -39.57 23.32
C SER A 16 -31.06 -38.50 22.40
N PHE A 17 -31.64 -37.46 22.99
CA PHE A 17 -31.84 -36.22 22.28
C PHE A 17 -30.45 -35.65 21.98
N SER A 18 -29.97 -35.89 20.77
CA SER A 18 -28.88 -35.09 20.19
C SER A 18 -29.43 -33.69 20.04
N SER A 19 -29.09 -32.82 20.96
CA SER A 19 -29.31 -31.39 20.77
C SER A 19 -28.43 -30.97 19.57
N CYS A 20 -29.06 -30.82 18.42
CA CYS A 20 -28.47 -30.10 17.31
C CYS A 20 -28.20 -28.69 17.81
N GLN A 21 -26.98 -28.40 18.26
CA GLN A 21 -26.58 -27.01 18.49
C GLN A 21 -26.70 -26.32 17.15
N GLU A 22 -27.61 -25.35 17.04
CA GLU A 22 -27.71 -24.49 15.86
C GLU A 22 -26.36 -23.79 15.67
N GLU A 23 -25.69 -24.04 14.54
CA GLU A 23 -24.49 -23.31 14.18
C GLU A 23 -24.85 -21.83 14.00
N LYS A 24 -24.34 -20.98 14.87
CA LYS A 24 -24.51 -19.52 14.80
C LYS A 24 -23.32 -18.90 14.11
N SER A 25 -23.58 -17.85 13.34
CA SER A 25 -22.56 -16.97 12.77
C SER A 25 -22.62 -15.59 13.43
N CYS A 26 -21.46 -15.05 13.78
CA CYS A 26 -21.37 -13.67 14.22
C CYS A 26 -21.25 -12.77 12.99
N VAL A 27 -22.19 -11.85 12.82
CA VAL A 27 -22.21 -10.88 11.73
C VAL A 27 -21.99 -9.50 12.32
N LYS A 28 -21.00 -8.78 11.81
CA LYS A 28 -20.68 -7.40 12.20
C LYS A 28 -20.58 -6.52 10.95
N ILE A 29 -21.13 -5.32 11.01
CA ILE A 29 -20.99 -4.30 9.98
C ILE A 29 -20.44 -3.03 10.63
N VAL A 30 -19.33 -2.54 10.06
CA VAL A 30 -18.72 -1.25 10.39
C VAL A 30 -18.86 -0.36 9.18
N SER A 31 -19.29 0.88 9.36
CA SER A 31 -19.48 1.87 8.30
C SER A 31 -18.78 3.18 8.62
N SER A 32 -18.29 3.85 7.58
CA SER A 32 -17.72 5.19 7.67
C SER A 32 -18.35 6.10 6.63
N THR A 33 -18.70 7.31 7.07
CA THR A 33 -18.92 8.49 6.24
C THR A 33 -17.91 9.55 6.64
N ILE A 34 -17.85 10.67 5.92
CA ILE A 34 -16.92 11.76 6.24
C ILE A 34 -17.14 12.30 7.68
N ASP A 35 -18.40 12.41 8.11
CA ASP A 35 -18.77 12.98 9.41
C ASP A 35 -18.79 11.94 10.53
N HIS A 36 -18.96 10.66 10.19
CA HIS A 36 -19.11 9.56 11.15
C HIS A 36 -18.19 8.39 10.78
N PRO A 37 -16.87 8.52 11.01
CA PRO A 37 -15.92 7.45 10.68
C PRO A 37 -16.04 6.28 11.67
N TRP A 38 -15.87 5.07 11.18
CA TRP A 38 -15.71 3.82 11.94
C TRP A 38 -16.84 3.50 12.94
N GLN A 39 -18.10 3.60 12.50
CA GLN A 39 -19.27 3.28 13.32
C GLN A 39 -19.67 1.80 13.17
N THR A 40 -19.85 1.10 14.29
CA THR A 40 -20.47 -0.23 14.26
C THR A 40 -21.98 -0.06 14.10
N VAL A 41 -22.51 -0.36 12.92
CA VAL A 41 -23.94 -0.19 12.60
C VAL A 41 -24.75 -1.47 12.80
N PHE A 42 -24.08 -2.61 12.85
CA PHE A 42 -24.69 -3.91 13.15
C PHE A 42 -23.69 -4.84 13.84
N ASN A 43 -24.17 -5.59 14.84
CA ASN A 43 -23.39 -6.63 15.50
C ASN A 43 -24.36 -7.62 16.17
N ALA A 44 -24.52 -8.82 15.60
CA ALA A 44 -25.41 -9.84 16.15
C ALA A 44 -24.93 -11.25 15.82
N GLU A 45 -25.30 -12.22 16.68
CA GLU A 45 -25.27 -13.63 16.34
C GLU A 45 -26.54 -14.00 15.57
N ILE A 46 -26.36 -14.55 14.37
CA ILE A 46 -27.45 -14.96 13.50
C ILE A 46 -27.37 -16.47 13.32
N ALA A 47 -28.48 -17.19 13.53
CA ALA A 47 -28.56 -18.61 13.23
C ALA A 47 -28.31 -18.81 11.71
N LYS A 48 -27.55 -19.83 11.32
CA LYS A 48 -27.15 -20.08 9.94
C LYS A 48 -28.35 -20.20 8.98
N GLN A 49 -29.47 -20.72 9.48
CA GLN A 49 -30.73 -20.80 8.75
C GLN A 49 -31.36 -19.42 8.52
N ASP A 50 -31.13 -18.44 9.40
CA ASP A 50 -31.72 -17.10 9.33
C ASP A 50 -30.93 -16.19 8.38
N LEU A 51 -29.71 -16.58 7.96
CA LEU A 51 -29.00 -15.96 6.86
C LEU A 51 -29.70 -16.18 5.49
N ASN A 52 -30.78 -16.94 5.47
CA ASN A 52 -31.59 -17.23 4.28
C ASN A 52 -32.80 -16.29 4.11
N LEU A 53 -32.94 -15.20 4.87
CA LEU A 53 -34.24 -14.59 5.18
C LEU A 53 -34.65 -13.36 4.39
N THR A 54 -34.01 -12.97 3.30
CA THR A 54 -34.71 -12.02 2.43
C THR A 54 -34.24 -12.16 0.98
N ILE A 55 -35.11 -12.66 0.15
CA ILE A 55 -35.03 -12.35 -1.29
C ILE A 55 -35.63 -10.94 -1.41
N GLY A 56 -34.85 -9.94 -1.01
CA GLY A 56 -35.18 -8.54 -1.22
C GLY A 56 -34.93 -8.15 -2.67
N VAL A 57 -35.73 -7.24 -3.18
CA VAL A 57 -35.43 -6.49 -4.41
C VAL A 57 -34.51 -5.36 -3.98
N GLY A 58 -33.21 -5.64 -3.81
CA GLY A 58 -32.22 -4.61 -3.57
C GLY A 58 -31.97 -3.78 -4.84
N ASP A 59 -31.41 -2.59 -4.68
CA ASP A 59 -31.03 -1.71 -5.79
C ASP A 59 -29.94 -2.34 -6.67
N SER A 60 -29.16 -3.28 -6.09
CA SER A 60 -28.06 -3.99 -6.75
C SER A 60 -27.81 -5.33 -6.06
N THR A 61 -27.18 -6.26 -6.78
CA THR A 61 -26.87 -7.60 -6.28
C THR A 61 -25.37 -7.86 -6.32
N LEU A 62 -24.83 -8.43 -5.22
CA LEU A 62 -23.47 -8.95 -5.13
C LEU A 62 -23.49 -10.45 -4.84
N THR A 63 -22.89 -11.24 -5.72
CA THR A 63 -22.72 -12.67 -5.49
C THR A 63 -21.27 -13.01 -5.13
N ILE A 64 -21.09 -13.82 -4.08
CA ILE A 64 -19.79 -14.22 -3.56
C ILE A 64 -19.74 -15.75 -3.51
N ASP A 65 -18.79 -16.37 -4.23
CA ASP A 65 -18.49 -17.78 -4.09
C ASP A 65 -17.22 -17.96 -3.23
N PRO A 66 -17.32 -18.41 -1.99
CA PRO A 66 -16.14 -18.62 -1.13
C PRO A 66 -15.12 -19.64 -1.67
N ASN A 67 -15.50 -20.42 -2.67
CA ASN A 67 -14.61 -21.40 -3.31
C ASN A 67 -13.91 -20.84 -4.55
N ALA A 68 -14.32 -19.67 -5.05
CA ALA A 68 -13.73 -19.02 -6.22
C ALA A 68 -12.70 -17.95 -5.77
N SER A 69 -11.53 -18.41 -5.34
CA SER A 69 -10.45 -17.53 -4.91
C SER A 69 -9.56 -17.08 -6.08
N LEU A 70 -9.03 -15.88 -5.95
CA LEU A 70 -7.98 -15.28 -6.76
C LEU A 70 -6.64 -15.40 -6.02
N GLN A 71 -5.86 -14.29 -5.93
CA GLN A 71 -4.57 -14.27 -5.24
C GLN A 71 -4.73 -14.28 -3.70
N THR A 72 -3.58 -14.46 -3.04
CA THR A 72 -3.46 -14.37 -1.58
C THR A 72 -2.89 -13.01 -1.18
N ILE A 73 -3.40 -12.43 -0.10
CA ILE A 73 -2.91 -11.16 0.45
C ILE A 73 -1.68 -11.42 1.32
N ASP A 74 -0.59 -10.69 1.06
CA ASP A 74 0.63 -10.68 1.88
C ASP A 74 0.52 -9.65 3.03
N GLY A 75 -0.18 -8.53 2.80
CA GLY A 75 -0.41 -7.50 3.80
C GLY A 75 -0.71 -6.12 3.22
N PHE A 76 -0.91 -5.18 4.14
CA PHE A 76 -1.20 -3.78 3.86
C PHE A 76 -0.26 -2.90 4.68
N GLY A 77 -0.02 -1.69 4.20
CA GLY A 77 0.79 -0.74 4.92
C GLY A 77 0.89 0.64 4.26
N ALA A 78 1.95 1.34 4.63
CA ALA A 78 2.25 2.66 4.09
C ALA A 78 3.77 2.84 3.95
N CYS A 79 4.23 4.06 3.63
CA CYS A 79 5.64 4.34 3.45
C CYS A 79 6.18 5.25 4.56
N PHE A 80 7.35 4.92 5.08
CA PHE A 80 8.11 5.80 5.94
C PHE A 80 8.80 6.86 5.08
N ASN A 81 8.80 8.11 5.54
CA ASN A 81 9.61 9.19 4.99
C ASN A 81 9.98 10.20 6.09
N GLU A 82 10.93 11.08 5.82
CA GLU A 82 11.46 11.98 6.84
C GLU A 82 10.44 13.03 7.28
N LEU A 83 9.68 13.62 6.35
CA LEU A 83 8.65 14.62 6.68
C LEU A 83 7.53 14.02 7.54
N GLY A 84 7.22 12.72 7.33
CA GLY A 84 6.30 11.99 8.19
C GLY A 84 6.79 11.91 9.64
N TRP A 85 8.06 11.54 9.85
CA TRP A 85 8.64 11.53 11.20
C TRP A 85 8.72 12.92 11.80
N THR A 86 9.11 13.94 11.01
CA THR A 86 9.22 15.32 11.46
C THR A 86 7.87 15.86 11.93
N SER A 87 6.79 15.61 11.17
CA SER A 87 5.44 16.01 11.58
C SER A 87 5.01 15.36 12.89
N LEU A 88 5.20 14.04 13.03
CA LEU A 88 4.87 13.30 14.25
C LEU A 88 5.72 13.75 15.45
N SER A 89 6.95 14.17 15.23
CA SER A 89 7.86 14.63 16.28
C SER A 89 7.41 15.92 16.97
N LEU A 90 6.47 16.68 16.37
CA LEU A 90 5.87 17.85 16.99
C LEU A 90 4.84 17.51 18.07
N LEU A 91 4.32 16.28 18.07
CA LEU A 91 3.30 15.81 18.99
C LEU A 91 3.89 15.33 20.30
N SER A 92 3.04 15.23 21.34
CA SER A 92 3.39 14.58 22.59
C SER A 92 3.74 13.09 22.38
N GLN A 93 4.48 12.49 23.30
CA GLN A 93 4.78 11.04 23.23
C GLN A 93 3.47 10.22 23.27
N GLU A 94 2.49 10.63 24.09
CA GLU A 94 1.21 9.95 24.23
C GLU A 94 0.42 9.95 22.92
N ASP A 95 0.37 11.08 22.22
CA ASP A 95 -0.28 11.20 20.91
C ASP A 95 0.42 10.33 19.85
N ARG A 96 1.75 10.36 19.82
CA ARG A 96 2.53 9.48 18.93
C ARG A 96 2.25 8.01 19.18
N ASP A 97 2.27 7.59 20.43
CA ASP A 97 2.00 6.19 20.82
C ASP A 97 0.58 5.78 20.44
N SER A 98 -0.38 6.70 20.57
CA SER A 98 -1.76 6.48 20.11
C SER A 98 -1.84 6.29 18.61
N ILE A 99 -1.17 7.14 17.81
CA ILE A 99 -1.11 7.03 16.35
C ILE A 99 -0.47 5.69 15.93
N PHE A 100 0.68 5.36 16.50
CA PHE A 100 1.37 4.10 16.15
C PHE A 100 0.56 2.87 16.54
N ARG A 101 -0.13 2.90 17.68
CA ARG A 101 -1.04 1.84 18.09
C ARG A 101 -2.18 1.67 17.09
N GLU A 102 -2.81 2.77 16.65
CA GLU A 102 -3.88 2.74 15.66
C GLU A 102 -3.41 2.27 14.28
N LEU A 103 -2.18 2.54 13.89
CA LEU A 103 -1.65 2.11 12.60
C LEU A 103 -1.20 0.63 12.61
N TYR A 104 -0.51 0.19 13.69
CA TYR A 104 0.28 -1.04 13.63
C TYR A 104 -0.14 -2.12 14.62
N ALA A 105 -0.76 -1.78 15.76
CA ALA A 105 -1.05 -2.80 16.77
C ALA A 105 -2.05 -3.85 16.25
N PRO A 106 -1.74 -5.16 16.35
CA PRO A 106 -2.58 -6.21 15.82
C PRO A 106 -4.01 -6.16 16.38
N GLY A 107 -4.99 -6.15 15.48
CA GLY A 107 -6.41 -6.19 15.82
C GLY A 107 -6.98 -4.90 16.43
N ILE A 108 -6.24 -3.80 16.49
CA ILE A 108 -6.72 -2.53 17.07
C ILE A 108 -7.14 -1.54 15.99
N GLY A 109 -6.20 -1.03 15.20
CA GLY A 109 -6.49 0.00 14.22
C GLY A 109 -6.42 -0.51 12.78
N ALA A 110 -5.62 0.14 11.94
CA ALA A 110 -5.42 -0.29 10.56
C ALA A 110 -4.69 -1.64 10.46
N ASN A 111 -4.01 -2.09 11.52
CA ASN A 111 -3.34 -3.38 11.57
C ASN A 111 -2.34 -3.57 10.42
N PHE A 112 -1.51 -2.57 10.14
CA PHE A 112 -0.51 -2.66 9.09
C PHE A 112 0.54 -3.72 9.43
N THR A 113 0.80 -4.58 8.46
CA THR A 113 1.71 -5.72 8.59
C THR A 113 2.96 -5.60 7.71
N MET A 114 2.96 -4.64 6.81
CA MET A 114 4.04 -4.37 5.88
C MET A 114 4.23 -2.88 5.71
N ASN A 115 5.48 -2.44 5.50
CA ASN A 115 5.75 -1.04 5.15
C ASN A 115 6.88 -0.93 4.13
N ARG A 116 6.81 0.12 3.33
CA ARG A 116 7.89 0.57 2.44
C ARG A 116 8.75 1.61 3.14
N MET A 117 10.03 1.67 2.79
CA MET A 117 10.93 2.75 3.16
C MET A 117 11.78 3.21 1.97
N PRO A 118 12.21 4.46 1.92
CA PRO A 118 13.17 4.91 0.93
C PRO A 118 14.56 4.39 1.24
N LEU A 119 15.38 4.25 0.22
CA LEU A 119 16.81 4.02 0.29
C LEU A 119 17.52 5.32 -0.12
N GLY A 120 17.80 6.19 0.85
CA GLY A 120 18.27 7.55 0.64
C GLY A 120 17.13 8.56 0.44
N SER A 121 17.47 9.75 -0.05
CA SER A 121 16.50 10.84 -0.24
C SER A 121 15.40 10.50 -1.23
N ASN A 122 14.21 11.06 -0.99
CA ASN A 122 12.99 10.90 -1.77
C ASN A 122 12.26 12.25 -1.87
N ASP A 123 11.09 12.28 -2.52
CA ASP A 123 10.26 13.48 -2.67
C ASP A 123 9.70 14.05 -1.35
N PHE A 124 9.68 13.26 -0.25
CA PHE A 124 9.30 13.69 1.10
C PHE A 124 10.45 13.56 2.11
N SER A 125 11.70 13.68 1.67
CA SER A 125 12.86 13.87 2.56
C SER A 125 13.09 15.35 2.88
N LEU A 126 13.90 15.60 3.91
CA LEU A 126 14.23 16.95 4.39
C LEU A 126 15.16 17.69 3.43
N ASP A 127 16.06 16.94 2.76
CA ASP A 127 17.03 17.49 1.81
C ASP A 127 17.53 16.35 0.90
N TYR A 128 18.42 16.66 -0.03
CA TYR A 128 19.19 15.70 -0.79
C TYR A 128 20.21 14.99 0.10
N TYR A 129 20.24 13.69 0.06
CA TYR A 129 21.30 12.88 0.68
C TYR A 129 21.38 11.50 0.07
N SER A 130 22.54 10.89 0.21
CA SER A 130 22.72 9.45 0.04
C SER A 130 23.58 8.90 1.19
N TYR A 131 23.78 7.61 1.21
CA TYR A 131 24.63 6.99 2.23
C TYR A 131 26.13 7.04 1.88
N ASP A 132 26.49 7.53 0.69
CA ASP A 132 27.87 7.77 0.27
C ASP A 132 27.94 8.84 -0.81
N ASP A 133 28.20 10.08 -0.40
CA ASP A 133 28.31 11.24 -1.30
C ASP A 133 29.74 11.52 -1.75
N VAL A 134 30.69 10.63 -1.38
CA VAL A 134 32.10 10.83 -1.76
C VAL A 134 32.31 10.39 -3.22
N ASN A 135 32.57 11.36 -4.09
CA ASN A 135 32.72 11.13 -5.52
C ASN A 135 33.85 10.13 -5.82
N GLY A 136 33.48 9.04 -6.50
CA GLY A 136 34.42 7.99 -6.92
C GLY A 136 34.79 6.98 -5.83
N ASP A 137 34.10 6.96 -4.69
CA ASP A 137 34.30 5.94 -3.66
C ASP A 137 33.66 4.59 -4.09
N PHE A 138 34.21 3.96 -5.12
CA PHE A 138 33.71 2.67 -5.61
C PHE A 138 33.78 1.55 -4.56
N ASP A 139 34.67 1.65 -3.56
CA ASP A 139 34.77 0.70 -2.45
C ASP A 139 33.74 0.97 -1.34
N LEU A 140 33.03 2.11 -1.41
CA LEU A 140 32.03 2.57 -0.44
C LEU A 140 32.61 2.62 1.01
N LYS A 141 33.82 3.18 1.14
CA LYS A 141 34.51 3.31 2.45
C LYS A 141 33.84 4.34 3.35
N HIS A 142 33.17 5.31 2.74
CA HIS A 142 32.48 6.40 3.42
C HIS A 142 30.97 6.13 3.59
N PHE A 143 30.50 4.93 3.21
CA PHE A 143 29.11 4.54 3.37
C PHE A 143 28.64 4.64 4.82
N SER A 144 27.55 5.36 5.07
CA SER A 144 26.98 5.53 6.41
C SER A 144 25.47 5.80 6.35
N ILE A 145 24.69 5.10 7.17
CA ILE A 145 23.27 5.36 7.40
C ILE A 145 23.01 6.33 8.57
N ALA A 146 24.02 7.09 9.00
CA ALA A 146 23.90 7.98 10.16
C ALA A 146 22.82 9.05 9.98
N HIS A 147 22.53 9.47 8.75
CA HIS A 147 21.41 10.38 8.44
C HIS A 147 20.06 9.80 8.90
N ASP A 148 19.81 8.54 8.63
CA ASP A 148 18.55 7.87 8.96
C ASP A 148 18.37 7.63 10.47
N GLU A 149 19.44 7.73 11.26
CA GLU A 149 19.35 7.59 12.72
C GLU A 149 18.53 8.73 13.38
N ALA A 150 18.41 9.86 12.70
CA ALA A 150 17.61 10.99 13.19
C ALA A 150 16.12 10.89 12.84
N THR A 151 15.77 10.20 11.76
CA THR A 151 14.42 10.23 11.18
C THR A 151 13.83 8.85 10.91
N LEU A 152 14.34 8.12 9.92
CA LEU A 152 13.73 6.86 9.47
C LEU A 152 13.84 5.74 10.52
N LEU A 153 14.98 5.57 11.16
CA LEU A 153 15.15 4.52 12.16
C LEU A 153 14.28 4.73 13.42
N PRO A 154 14.17 5.94 14.01
CA PRO A 154 13.16 6.20 15.06
C PRO A 154 11.74 5.92 14.60
N PHE A 155 11.35 6.30 13.38
CA PHE A 155 10.03 6.04 12.82
C PHE A 155 9.73 4.53 12.75
N ILE A 156 10.64 3.77 12.17
CA ILE A 156 10.54 2.30 12.04
C ILE A 156 10.48 1.64 13.42
N ARG A 157 11.31 2.06 14.37
CA ARG A 157 11.32 1.52 15.74
C ARG A 157 10.00 1.74 16.45
N ALA A 158 9.40 2.94 16.32
CA ALA A 158 8.09 3.24 16.90
C ALA A 158 6.99 2.34 16.32
N ALA A 159 7.01 2.09 15.01
CA ALA A 159 6.08 1.17 14.36
C ALA A 159 6.30 -0.28 14.81
N LYS A 160 7.56 -0.76 14.84
CA LYS A 160 7.91 -2.11 15.29
C LYS A 160 7.66 -2.34 16.78
N ALA A 161 7.66 -1.30 17.60
CA ALA A 161 7.27 -1.40 19.02
C ALA A 161 5.79 -1.80 19.17
N GLN A 162 4.92 -1.43 18.22
CA GLN A 162 3.52 -1.83 18.21
C GLN A 162 3.28 -3.16 17.46
N ASN A 163 4.09 -3.45 16.45
CA ASN A 163 4.05 -4.71 15.68
C ASN A 163 5.47 -5.20 15.39
N PRO A 164 6.06 -6.05 16.25
CA PRO A 164 7.40 -6.59 16.03
C PRO A 164 7.56 -7.38 14.72
N GLU A 165 6.48 -7.98 14.22
CA GLU A 165 6.44 -8.76 12.97
C GLU A 165 6.28 -7.89 11.72
N LEU A 166 6.27 -6.55 11.86
CA LEU A 166 6.16 -5.62 10.74
C LEU A 166 7.28 -5.88 9.72
N ARG A 167 6.90 -6.26 8.50
CA ARG A 167 7.82 -6.53 7.39
C ARG A 167 8.13 -5.24 6.64
N ILE A 168 9.38 -5.03 6.29
CA ILE A 168 9.83 -3.78 5.65
C ILE A 168 10.54 -4.09 4.34
N TRP A 169 10.18 -3.36 3.28
CA TRP A 169 10.85 -3.37 2.00
C TRP A 169 11.30 -1.97 1.59
N ALA A 170 12.25 -1.88 0.66
CA ALA A 170 12.88 -0.61 0.32
C ALA A 170 13.00 -0.40 -1.19
N SER A 171 13.06 0.88 -1.59
CA SER A 171 13.42 1.31 -2.94
C SER A 171 14.12 2.67 -2.92
N PRO A 172 15.13 2.90 -3.77
CA PRO A 172 15.72 4.23 -3.96
C PRO A 172 14.87 5.07 -4.92
N TRP A 173 14.88 6.40 -4.70
CA TRP A 173 14.47 7.40 -5.69
C TRP A 173 15.65 7.84 -6.54
N CYS A 174 16.81 7.96 -5.90
CA CYS A 174 18.03 8.41 -6.55
C CYS A 174 19.24 7.64 -6.01
N PRO A 175 20.16 7.19 -6.86
CA PRO A 175 21.48 6.74 -6.42
C PRO A 175 22.29 7.92 -5.90
N PRO A 176 23.46 7.70 -5.25
CA PRO A 176 24.40 8.77 -4.96
C PRO A 176 24.65 9.64 -6.20
N ALA A 177 24.56 10.97 -6.05
CA ALA A 177 24.59 11.89 -7.19
C ALA A 177 25.83 11.68 -8.09
N TRP A 178 26.96 11.30 -7.53
CA TRP A 178 28.18 11.03 -8.29
C TRP A 178 28.11 9.80 -9.24
N MET A 179 27.11 8.92 -9.02
CA MET A 179 26.84 7.77 -9.91
C MET A 179 25.93 8.13 -11.08
N LYS A 180 25.34 9.34 -11.11
CA LYS A 180 24.48 9.80 -12.20
C LYS A 180 25.28 10.55 -13.28
N THR A 181 24.74 10.55 -14.50
CA THR A 181 25.33 11.23 -15.64
C THR A 181 25.40 12.76 -15.48
N ASN A 182 24.39 13.34 -14.81
CA ASN A 182 24.32 14.78 -14.53
C ASN A 182 24.96 15.19 -13.18
N LYS A 183 25.42 14.26 -12.36
CA LYS A 183 26.00 14.49 -11.04
C LYS A 183 25.08 15.25 -10.09
N HIS A 184 23.77 15.11 -10.24
CA HIS A 184 22.76 15.80 -9.42
C HIS A 184 21.65 14.82 -8.99
N TYR A 185 21.02 15.07 -7.84
CA TYR A 185 19.93 14.22 -7.34
C TYR A 185 18.68 14.28 -8.21
N ALA A 186 18.29 15.47 -8.72
CA ALA A 186 17.15 15.62 -9.61
C ALA A 186 17.49 15.27 -11.07
N ASN A 187 16.48 14.97 -11.88
CA ASN A 187 16.61 14.79 -13.32
C ASN A 187 16.14 16.02 -14.10
N THR A 188 15.16 16.76 -13.60
CA THR A 188 14.56 17.92 -14.25
C THR A 188 14.73 19.15 -13.35
N SER A 189 15.01 20.32 -13.94
CA SER A 189 15.07 21.57 -13.17
C SER A 189 13.66 22.06 -12.81
N THR A 190 13.55 22.78 -11.69
CA THR A 190 12.28 23.39 -11.26
C THR A 190 11.70 24.31 -12.34
N GLU A 191 12.54 25.06 -13.04
CA GLU A 191 12.08 25.94 -14.13
C GLU A 191 11.47 25.13 -15.29
N ALA A 192 12.05 24.00 -15.67
CA ALA A 192 11.52 23.18 -16.75
C ALA A 192 10.18 22.53 -16.37
N ILE A 193 10.03 22.03 -15.14
CA ILE A 193 8.74 21.53 -14.64
C ILE A 193 7.68 22.63 -14.64
N LYS A 194 8.04 23.83 -14.18
CA LYS A 194 7.17 25.01 -14.22
C LYS A 194 6.66 25.30 -15.63
N GLN A 195 7.56 25.30 -16.61
CA GLN A 195 7.20 25.53 -18.02
C GLN A 195 6.30 24.41 -18.57
N GLN A 196 6.51 23.14 -18.19
CA GLN A 196 5.64 22.02 -18.57
C GLN A 196 4.22 22.21 -18.01
N TYR A 197 4.08 22.57 -16.74
CA TYR A 197 2.79 22.85 -16.12
C TYR A 197 2.09 24.04 -16.79
N ILE A 198 2.78 25.15 -17.02
CA ILE A 198 2.24 26.31 -17.74
C ILE A 198 1.73 25.88 -19.14
N ALA A 199 2.50 25.09 -19.86
CA ALA A 199 2.10 24.61 -21.18
C ALA A 199 0.87 23.68 -21.14
N MET A 200 0.81 22.79 -20.15
CA MET A 200 -0.30 21.86 -19.94
C MET A 200 -1.61 22.61 -19.64
N TYR A 201 -1.52 23.66 -18.81
CA TYR A 201 -2.70 24.43 -18.36
C TYR A 201 -3.04 25.64 -19.22
N LYS A 202 -2.23 25.97 -20.22
CA LYS A 202 -2.40 27.16 -21.07
C LYS A 202 -3.77 27.28 -21.74
N ASN A 203 -4.45 26.19 -21.95
CA ASN A 203 -5.77 26.12 -22.59
C ASN A 203 -6.91 25.84 -21.60
N ARG A 204 -6.67 25.81 -20.30
CA ARG A 204 -7.69 25.62 -19.27
C ARG A 204 -8.14 26.97 -18.69
N PRO A 205 -9.39 27.08 -18.18
CA PRO A 205 -9.85 28.25 -17.45
C PRO A 205 -8.91 28.58 -16.26
N ALA A 206 -8.71 29.86 -16.00
CA ALA A 206 -7.75 30.31 -14.97
C ALA A 206 -8.09 29.84 -13.54
N ASP A 207 -9.36 29.65 -13.25
CA ASP A 207 -9.91 29.06 -12.02
C ASP A 207 -9.54 27.59 -11.86
N ALA A 208 -9.64 26.79 -12.94
CA ALA A 208 -9.22 25.39 -12.94
C ALA A 208 -7.70 25.22 -12.74
N VAL A 209 -6.90 26.16 -13.25
CA VAL A 209 -5.44 26.17 -13.04
C VAL A 209 -5.09 26.45 -11.57
N GLN A 210 -5.86 27.29 -10.89
CA GLN A 210 -5.62 27.67 -9.51
C GLN A 210 -6.02 26.56 -8.51
N GLU A 211 -7.04 25.76 -8.81
CA GLU A 211 -7.47 24.62 -8.00
C GLU A 211 -6.58 23.37 -8.16
N GLU A 212 -6.08 23.09 -9.39
CA GLU A 212 -5.24 21.91 -9.65
C GLU A 212 -3.74 22.16 -9.45
N SER A 213 -3.28 23.40 -9.53
CA SER A 213 -1.85 23.71 -9.32
C SER A 213 -1.39 23.59 -7.88
N GLY A 214 -2.25 23.09 -6.99
CA GLY A 214 -1.99 22.67 -5.61
C GLY A 214 -1.21 23.63 -4.74
N SER A 215 -0.40 24.48 -5.32
CA SER A 215 0.16 25.69 -4.74
C SER A 215 1.22 26.34 -5.62
N VAL A 216 1.26 27.63 -5.55
CA VAL A 216 2.35 28.50 -6.01
C VAL A 216 3.71 28.12 -5.35
N SER A 217 3.71 27.41 -4.23
CA SER A 217 4.93 27.04 -3.49
C SER A 217 5.81 26.03 -4.24
N MET A 218 5.24 25.10 -4.99
CA MET A 218 5.98 24.14 -5.81
C MET A 218 6.90 24.82 -6.83
N TRP A 219 6.53 26.02 -7.30
CA TRP A 219 7.24 26.74 -8.33
C TRP A 219 8.28 27.75 -7.78
N ASN A 220 8.38 27.85 -6.48
CA ASN A 220 9.31 28.76 -5.81
C ASN A 220 10.57 28.07 -5.25
N VAL A 221 10.61 26.74 -5.32
CA VAL A 221 11.76 25.95 -4.82
C VAL A 221 12.73 25.71 -5.98
N ASP A 222 13.89 26.37 -5.95
CA ASP A 222 14.98 26.06 -6.87
C ASP A 222 15.67 24.78 -6.38
N ASN A 223 15.67 23.75 -7.21
CA ASN A 223 16.33 22.49 -6.90
C ASN A 223 17.83 22.47 -7.23
N GLY A 224 18.40 23.56 -7.71
CA GLY A 224 19.81 23.71 -8.01
C GLY A 224 20.30 23.01 -9.29
N LEU A 225 19.42 22.36 -10.07
CA LEU A 225 19.79 21.70 -11.32
C LEU A 225 19.79 22.70 -12.49
N GLU A 226 20.96 22.89 -13.10
CA GLU A 226 21.08 23.69 -14.31
C GLU A 226 20.29 23.07 -15.49
N PRO A 227 19.51 23.85 -16.27
CA PRO A 227 18.73 23.32 -17.40
C PRO A 227 19.54 22.53 -18.42
N ALA A 228 20.82 22.83 -18.61
CA ALA A 228 21.71 22.13 -19.52
C ALA A 228 22.13 20.73 -19.05
N LYS A 229 21.90 20.42 -17.76
CA LYS A 229 22.26 19.14 -17.13
C LYS A 229 21.06 18.24 -16.89
N GLN A 230 19.90 18.54 -17.46
CA GLN A 230 18.71 17.71 -17.32
C GLN A 230 18.89 16.37 -18.00
N ILE A 231 18.27 15.33 -17.42
CA ILE A 231 18.13 14.01 -17.98
C ILE A 231 16.67 13.83 -18.37
N LYS A 232 16.42 13.34 -19.57
CA LYS A 232 15.07 13.15 -20.10
C LYS A 232 14.52 11.76 -19.81
N GLU A 233 13.22 11.65 -19.86
CA GLU A 233 12.55 10.34 -19.90
C GLU A 233 13.05 9.53 -21.09
N GLY A 234 13.28 8.23 -20.87
CA GLY A 234 13.83 7.32 -21.90
C GLY A 234 15.36 7.34 -22.03
N GLU A 235 16.06 8.13 -21.20
CA GLU A 235 17.51 8.12 -21.10
C GLU A 235 17.98 7.44 -19.81
N ASP A 236 19.18 6.82 -19.81
CA ASP A 236 19.79 6.34 -18.58
C ASP A 236 20.38 7.50 -17.78
N GLY A 237 19.76 7.83 -16.66
CA GLY A 237 20.29 8.77 -15.70
C GLY A 237 21.46 8.21 -14.90
N PHE A 238 21.53 6.89 -14.76
CA PHE A 238 22.62 6.18 -14.10
C PHE A 238 23.77 5.90 -15.09
N ILE A 239 25.03 6.03 -14.66
CA ILE A 239 26.20 5.73 -15.48
C ILE A 239 26.32 4.22 -15.69
N GLN A 240 26.28 3.77 -16.95
CA GLN A 240 26.21 2.36 -17.34
C GLN A 240 27.59 1.64 -17.37
N GLU A 241 28.65 2.26 -16.86
CA GLU A 241 29.95 1.59 -16.75
C GLU A 241 29.92 0.51 -15.65
N GLU A 242 30.52 -0.64 -15.91
CA GLU A 242 30.51 -1.81 -15.01
C GLU A 242 30.87 -1.48 -13.54
N LYS A 243 31.95 -0.72 -13.34
CA LYS A 243 32.38 -0.33 -11.99
C LYS A 243 31.33 0.46 -11.17
N TYR A 244 30.45 1.25 -11.87
CA TYR A 244 29.35 1.97 -11.21
C TYR A 244 28.20 1.01 -10.89
N LEU A 245 27.85 0.12 -11.82
CA LEU A 245 26.79 -0.89 -11.63
C LEU A 245 27.14 -1.82 -10.46
N GLU A 246 28.40 -2.29 -10.40
CA GLU A 246 28.88 -3.10 -9.29
C GLU A 246 28.89 -2.34 -7.94
N ALA A 247 29.37 -1.09 -7.95
CA ALA A 247 29.40 -0.27 -6.73
C ALA A 247 27.98 0.00 -6.23
N TYR A 248 27.03 0.26 -7.13
CA TYR A 248 25.63 0.49 -6.74
C TYR A 248 24.96 -0.78 -6.22
N ALA A 249 25.23 -1.95 -6.78
CA ALA A 249 24.75 -3.21 -6.21
C ALA A 249 25.33 -3.44 -4.80
N ARG A 250 26.64 -3.19 -4.58
CA ARG A 250 27.23 -3.23 -3.24
C ARG A 250 26.66 -2.19 -2.28
N TYR A 251 26.23 -1.03 -2.79
CA TYR A 251 25.56 0.02 -2.00
C TYR A 251 24.25 -0.51 -1.40
N PHE A 252 23.41 -1.21 -2.20
CA PHE A 252 22.24 -1.92 -1.67
C PHE A 252 22.62 -2.96 -0.62
N GLY A 253 23.69 -3.75 -0.88
CA GLY A 253 24.16 -4.75 0.07
C GLY A 253 24.57 -4.14 1.40
N LYS A 254 25.33 -3.04 1.39
CA LYS A 254 25.71 -2.31 2.61
C LYS A 254 24.52 -1.72 3.34
N PHE A 255 23.53 -1.20 2.62
CA PHE A 255 22.27 -0.72 3.20
C PHE A 255 21.57 -1.85 3.97
N ILE A 256 21.36 -3.00 3.36
CA ILE A 256 20.74 -4.17 4.00
C ILE A 256 21.51 -4.57 5.27
N ASP A 257 22.83 -4.68 5.18
CA ASP A 257 23.67 -5.08 6.29
C ASP A 257 23.66 -4.05 7.44
N ALA A 258 23.67 -2.75 7.13
CA ALA A 258 23.62 -1.68 8.11
C ALA A 258 22.27 -1.62 8.84
N TYR A 259 21.15 -1.75 8.13
CA TYR A 259 19.83 -1.79 8.73
C TYR A 259 19.61 -3.04 9.59
N ARG A 260 20.10 -4.19 9.14
CA ARG A 260 20.09 -5.43 9.94
C ARG A 260 20.87 -5.29 11.25
N GLN A 261 22.01 -4.60 11.25
CA GLN A 261 22.77 -4.29 12.47
C GLN A 261 22.00 -3.37 13.44
N LYS A 262 21.05 -2.57 12.94
CA LYS A 262 20.13 -1.74 13.75
C LYS A 262 18.85 -2.47 14.18
N GLY A 263 18.74 -3.77 13.89
CA GLY A 263 17.57 -4.61 14.22
C GLY A 263 16.39 -4.45 13.26
N VAL A 264 16.66 -3.98 12.05
CA VAL A 264 15.65 -3.83 11.00
C VAL A 264 16.01 -4.70 9.80
N ASP A 265 15.26 -5.78 9.60
CA ASP A 265 15.41 -6.64 8.43
C ASP A 265 14.58 -6.09 7.26
N ILE A 266 15.25 -5.90 6.13
CA ILE A 266 14.63 -5.56 4.85
C ILE A 266 14.50 -6.85 4.06
N TYR A 267 13.26 -7.31 3.81
CA TYR A 267 13.04 -8.61 3.18
C TYR A 267 13.02 -8.56 1.66
N MET A 268 12.83 -7.37 1.07
CA MET A 268 12.70 -7.20 -0.37
C MET A 268 13.12 -5.79 -0.77
N VAL A 269 13.69 -5.64 -1.98
CA VAL A 269 13.97 -4.35 -2.60
C VAL A 269 13.36 -4.26 -4.00
N MET A 270 12.98 -3.03 -4.39
CA MET A 270 12.73 -2.67 -5.78
C MET A 270 13.90 -1.79 -6.26
N PRO A 271 14.43 -2.02 -7.47
CA PRO A 271 15.69 -1.40 -7.89
C PRO A 271 15.63 0.11 -8.09
N GLN A 272 14.45 0.67 -8.39
CA GLN A 272 14.27 2.10 -8.64
C GLN A 272 12.81 2.53 -8.42
N ASN A 273 12.59 3.64 -7.74
CA ASN A 273 11.31 4.34 -7.78
C ASN A 273 11.14 5.04 -9.13
N GLU A 274 10.02 4.81 -9.81
CA GLU A 274 9.62 5.51 -11.03
C GLU A 274 10.72 5.64 -12.11
N PRO A 275 11.20 4.50 -12.66
CA PRO A 275 12.35 4.49 -13.56
C PRO A 275 12.15 5.25 -14.87
N ASN A 276 10.92 5.62 -15.23
CA ASN A 276 10.64 6.37 -16.45
C ASN A 276 10.34 7.87 -16.19
N SER A 277 10.34 8.31 -14.93
CA SER A 277 9.94 9.68 -14.59
C SER A 277 11.14 10.57 -14.31
N ALA A 278 11.30 11.62 -15.13
CA ALA A 278 12.31 12.65 -14.92
C ALA A 278 11.76 13.77 -14.01
N GLN A 279 12.02 13.67 -12.71
CA GLN A 279 11.44 14.54 -11.70
C GLN A 279 12.40 15.64 -11.22
N TRP A 280 11.86 16.68 -10.57
CA TRP A 280 12.60 17.81 -9.98
C TRP A 280 12.98 17.61 -8.51
N TYR A 281 12.57 16.51 -7.93
CA TYR A 281 13.00 15.96 -6.66
C TYR A 281 13.97 14.79 -6.89
N PRO A 282 14.48 14.12 -5.85
CA PRO A 282 15.36 12.96 -6.05
C PRO A 282 14.77 11.95 -7.03
N ALA A 283 15.43 11.71 -8.14
CA ALA A 283 14.97 10.82 -9.20
C ALA A 283 16.14 10.27 -10.04
N CYS A 284 15.94 9.11 -10.65
CA CYS A 284 16.85 8.58 -11.64
C CYS A 284 16.08 7.78 -12.70
N THR A 285 16.17 8.21 -13.96
CA THR A 285 15.58 7.48 -15.08
C THR A 285 16.47 6.35 -15.55
N TRP A 286 15.85 5.29 -16.05
CA TRP A 286 16.50 4.12 -16.59
C TRP A 286 15.84 3.70 -17.90
N THR A 287 16.63 3.36 -18.89
CA THR A 287 16.11 2.60 -20.03
C THR A 287 15.84 1.16 -19.60
N PRO A 288 14.95 0.42 -20.31
CA PRO A 288 14.77 -1.01 -20.07
C PRO A 288 16.09 -1.80 -20.08
N GLN A 289 16.98 -1.46 -21.01
CA GLN A 289 18.28 -2.12 -21.12
C GLN A 289 19.23 -1.72 -19.98
N GLY A 290 19.25 -0.44 -19.59
CA GLY A 290 20.10 0.05 -18.50
C GLY A 290 19.73 -0.60 -17.17
N LEU A 291 18.42 -0.69 -16.86
CA LEU A 291 17.97 -1.37 -15.66
C LEU A 291 18.20 -2.89 -15.72
N ASN A 292 18.04 -3.52 -16.89
CA ASN A 292 18.38 -4.92 -17.10
C ASN A 292 19.89 -5.19 -16.86
N ASN A 293 20.76 -4.28 -17.27
CA ASN A 293 22.19 -4.40 -16.98
C ASN A 293 22.48 -4.32 -15.48
N PHE A 294 21.82 -3.39 -14.77
CA PHE A 294 21.98 -3.28 -13.31
C PHE A 294 21.53 -4.52 -12.55
N LEU A 295 20.42 -5.13 -12.95
CA LEU A 295 19.86 -6.31 -12.29
C LEU A 295 20.80 -7.51 -12.30
N LYS A 296 21.72 -7.61 -13.27
CA LYS A 296 22.75 -8.66 -13.31
C LYS A 296 23.73 -8.57 -12.14
N TYR A 297 23.93 -7.38 -11.58
CA TYR A 297 24.78 -7.15 -10.41
C TYR A 297 23.95 -7.13 -9.11
N LEU A 298 22.78 -6.50 -9.14
CA LEU A 298 21.90 -6.41 -7.96
C LEU A 298 21.37 -7.78 -7.55
N GLY A 299 20.92 -8.60 -8.49
CA GLY A 299 20.33 -9.91 -8.21
C GLY A 299 21.23 -10.80 -7.35
N PRO A 300 22.48 -11.10 -7.76
CA PRO A 300 23.42 -11.89 -6.95
C PRO A 300 23.72 -11.27 -5.59
N GLU A 301 23.77 -9.94 -5.52
CA GLU A 301 24.09 -9.23 -4.27
C GLU A 301 22.95 -9.34 -3.25
N MET A 302 21.69 -9.32 -3.71
CA MET A 302 20.50 -9.54 -2.88
C MET A 302 20.35 -11.02 -2.50
N GLU A 303 20.56 -11.94 -3.45
CA GLU A 303 20.51 -13.38 -3.20
C GLU A 303 21.44 -13.83 -2.08
N LYS A 304 22.68 -13.30 -2.02
CA LYS A 304 23.64 -13.55 -0.94
C LYS A 304 23.10 -13.21 0.45
N ARG A 305 22.14 -12.27 0.55
CA ARG A 305 21.58 -11.77 1.81
C ARG A 305 20.19 -12.33 2.10
N GLY A 306 19.64 -13.16 1.21
CA GLY A 306 18.27 -13.68 1.32
C GLY A 306 17.22 -12.59 1.16
N VAL A 307 17.49 -11.57 0.33
CA VAL A 307 16.60 -10.44 0.06
C VAL A 307 15.99 -10.62 -1.32
N ASP A 308 14.67 -10.57 -1.43
CA ASP A 308 13.97 -10.66 -2.71
C ASP A 308 14.16 -9.39 -3.54
N VAL A 309 14.15 -9.56 -4.87
CA VAL A 309 14.09 -8.43 -5.82
C VAL A 309 12.75 -8.47 -6.53
N TYR A 310 11.97 -7.38 -6.39
CA TYR A 310 10.76 -7.17 -7.19
C TYR A 310 11.05 -6.10 -8.24
N LEU A 311 10.58 -6.31 -9.45
CA LEU A 311 10.75 -5.35 -10.53
C LEU A 311 9.75 -4.20 -10.36
N GLY A 312 10.25 -3.00 -10.12
CA GLY A 312 9.44 -1.81 -9.85
C GLY A 312 10.31 -0.63 -9.36
N THR A 313 9.67 0.49 -9.02
CA THR A 313 8.22 0.70 -8.97
C THR A 313 7.72 1.35 -10.26
N MET A 314 6.81 0.71 -10.97
CA MET A 314 6.41 1.17 -12.31
C MET A 314 5.23 2.13 -12.28
N GLU A 315 5.45 3.29 -12.88
CA GLU A 315 4.52 4.41 -12.91
C GLU A 315 3.97 4.73 -14.30
N ARG A 316 4.40 3.98 -15.34
CA ARG A 316 3.88 4.11 -16.71
C ARG A 316 3.16 2.84 -17.14
N ALA A 317 2.17 2.98 -18.03
CA ALA A 317 1.41 1.87 -18.60
C ALA A 317 2.18 1.08 -19.67
N ASP A 318 3.38 1.51 -20.05
CA ASP A 318 4.25 0.84 -21.01
C ASP A 318 4.84 -0.44 -20.42
N THR A 319 4.64 -1.57 -21.07
CA THR A 319 5.12 -2.88 -20.62
C THR A 319 6.57 -3.20 -21.04
N SER A 320 7.22 -2.35 -21.84
CA SER A 320 8.53 -2.63 -22.45
C SER A 320 9.64 -2.90 -21.42
N LEU A 321 9.61 -2.22 -20.28
CA LEU A 321 10.58 -2.45 -19.21
C LEU A 321 10.48 -3.89 -18.67
N TRP A 322 9.25 -4.36 -18.37
CA TRP A 322 9.02 -5.73 -17.90
C TRP A 322 9.42 -6.75 -18.95
N GLU A 323 8.98 -6.54 -20.18
CA GLU A 323 9.23 -7.47 -21.27
C GLU A 323 10.72 -7.62 -21.57
N THR A 324 11.48 -6.52 -21.50
CA THR A 324 12.93 -6.55 -21.66
C THR A 324 13.61 -7.34 -20.54
N ILE A 325 13.23 -7.11 -19.28
CA ILE A 325 13.90 -7.70 -18.12
C ILE A 325 13.43 -9.15 -17.91
N LEU A 326 12.13 -9.41 -17.93
CA LEU A 326 11.59 -10.76 -17.75
C LEU A 326 11.84 -11.67 -18.95
N GLY A 327 12.08 -11.09 -20.14
CA GLY A 327 12.55 -11.82 -21.33
C GLY A 327 14.03 -12.20 -21.29
N ASN A 328 14.81 -11.66 -20.36
CA ASN A 328 16.23 -11.96 -20.19
C ASN A 328 16.45 -12.95 -19.05
N ALA A 329 16.81 -14.20 -19.35
CA ALA A 329 16.97 -15.27 -18.37
C ALA A 329 18.01 -14.97 -17.27
N GLU A 330 19.05 -14.16 -17.56
CA GLU A 330 20.08 -13.79 -16.59
C GLU A 330 19.55 -12.86 -15.49
N SER A 331 18.61 -11.97 -15.84
CA SER A 331 17.98 -11.04 -14.90
C SER A 331 16.70 -11.60 -14.31
N ALA A 332 15.85 -12.24 -15.14
CA ALA A 332 14.54 -12.76 -14.75
C ALA A 332 14.60 -13.76 -13.57
N LYS A 333 15.65 -14.58 -13.49
CA LYS A 333 15.83 -15.58 -12.41
C LYS A 333 15.85 -14.98 -10.99
N TYR A 334 16.22 -13.71 -10.86
CA TYR A 334 16.26 -13.00 -9.58
C TYR A 334 14.95 -12.31 -9.22
N ILE A 335 14.04 -12.12 -10.20
CA ILE A 335 12.79 -11.39 -9.99
C ILE A 335 11.76 -12.31 -9.36
N LYS A 336 11.24 -11.91 -8.19
CA LYS A 336 10.23 -12.65 -7.42
C LYS A 336 8.84 -12.00 -7.45
N GLY A 337 8.75 -10.78 -7.99
CA GLY A 337 7.50 -10.04 -8.08
C GLY A 337 7.63 -8.76 -8.86
N MET A 338 6.53 -8.01 -8.92
CA MET A 338 6.38 -6.76 -9.65
C MET A 338 5.75 -5.70 -8.76
N GLY A 339 6.16 -4.43 -8.92
CA GLY A 339 5.60 -3.27 -8.23
C GLY A 339 5.03 -2.25 -9.20
N PHE A 340 3.81 -1.78 -8.94
CA PHE A 340 3.08 -0.83 -9.78
C PHE A 340 2.56 0.34 -8.96
N GLN A 341 2.58 1.53 -9.56
CA GLN A 341 2.02 2.75 -9.01
C GLN A 341 1.57 3.68 -10.15
N TRP A 342 0.81 4.72 -9.87
CA TRP A 342 0.33 5.68 -10.86
C TRP A 342 -0.26 4.99 -12.12
N ALA A 343 0.03 5.51 -13.31
CA ALA A 343 -0.46 4.94 -14.57
C ALA A 343 0.05 3.50 -14.82
N GLY A 344 1.10 3.06 -14.12
CA GLY A 344 1.58 1.67 -14.17
C GLY A 344 0.52 0.65 -13.77
N GLY A 345 -0.42 1.04 -12.89
CA GLY A 345 -1.56 0.20 -12.54
C GLY A 345 -2.43 -0.24 -13.73
N GLN A 346 -2.40 0.49 -14.84
CA GLN A 346 -3.11 0.12 -16.07
C GLN A 346 -2.46 -1.07 -16.79
N ALA A 347 -1.15 -1.27 -16.63
CA ALA A 347 -0.42 -2.42 -17.19
C ALA A 347 -0.62 -3.70 -16.36
N LEU A 348 -1.03 -3.59 -15.09
CA LEU A 348 -1.16 -4.70 -14.16
C LEU A 348 -1.99 -5.88 -14.69
N PRO A 349 -3.22 -5.71 -15.24
CA PRO A 349 -4.03 -6.87 -15.66
C PRO A 349 -3.33 -7.69 -16.75
N VAL A 350 -2.65 -7.02 -17.69
CA VAL A 350 -1.94 -7.67 -18.81
C VAL A 350 -0.71 -8.40 -18.31
N LEU A 351 0.09 -7.75 -17.46
CA LEU A 351 1.33 -8.34 -16.95
C LEU A 351 1.07 -9.48 -15.96
N HIS A 352 0.07 -9.34 -15.08
CA HIS A 352 -0.32 -10.43 -14.17
C HIS A 352 -0.85 -11.65 -14.94
N GLN A 353 -1.59 -11.45 -16.03
CA GLN A 353 -2.00 -12.57 -16.90
C GLN A 353 -0.81 -13.25 -17.58
N LYS A 354 0.22 -12.47 -17.98
CA LYS A 354 1.41 -12.97 -18.66
C LYS A 354 2.39 -13.67 -17.71
N TYR A 355 2.49 -13.20 -16.46
CA TYR A 355 3.41 -13.68 -15.42
C TYR A 355 2.66 -13.98 -14.11
N PRO A 356 1.74 -14.96 -14.12
CA PRO A 356 0.86 -15.23 -12.97
C PRO A 356 1.58 -15.78 -11.74
N GLU A 357 2.81 -16.27 -11.91
CA GLU A 357 3.66 -16.78 -10.82
C GLU A 357 4.34 -15.67 -10.00
N LEU A 358 4.45 -14.46 -10.57
CA LEU A 358 5.08 -13.33 -9.89
C LEU A 358 4.09 -12.65 -8.96
N LYS A 359 4.54 -12.37 -7.73
CA LYS A 359 3.77 -11.56 -6.80
C LYS A 359 3.63 -10.13 -7.32
N VAL A 360 2.53 -9.48 -6.98
CA VAL A 360 2.23 -8.11 -7.38
C VAL A 360 2.01 -7.25 -6.15
N TYR A 361 2.74 -6.13 -6.06
CA TYR A 361 2.47 -5.08 -5.08
C TYR A 361 2.00 -3.80 -5.77
N GLN A 362 0.92 -3.24 -5.26
CA GLN A 362 0.70 -1.82 -5.43
C GLN A 362 1.71 -1.13 -4.52
N SER A 363 2.74 -0.54 -5.12
CA SER A 363 3.95 -0.12 -4.42
C SER A 363 3.83 1.26 -3.77
N GLU A 364 2.93 2.09 -4.31
CA GLU A 364 2.68 3.45 -3.81
C GLU A 364 1.32 3.95 -4.30
N GLN A 365 0.47 4.39 -3.38
CA GLN A 365 -0.79 5.01 -3.74
C GLN A 365 -0.57 6.48 -4.15
N GLU A 366 -1.26 6.90 -5.19
CA GLU A 366 -1.43 8.31 -5.55
C GLU A 366 -2.16 9.05 -4.43
N CYS A 367 -1.50 10.01 -3.78
CA CYS A 367 -1.98 10.63 -2.54
C CYS A 367 -2.56 12.03 -2.73
N GLY A 368 -3.18 12.33 -3.88
CA GLY A 368 -3.95 13.56 -4.07
C GLY A 368 -3.13 14.86 -3.97
N ASP A 369 -3.73 15.91 -3.41
CA ASP A 369 -3.29 17.31 -3.52
C ASP A 369 -3.14 18.03 -2.16
N GLY A 370 -3.10 17.31 -1.06
CA GLY A 370 -2.97 17.86 0.31
C GLY A 370 -4.29 18.25 0.97
N LYS A 371 -5.44 18.11 0.29
CA LYS A 371 -6.75 18.46 0.86
C LYS A 371 -7.30 17.42 1.85
N ASN A 372 -6.95 16.14 1.68
CA ASN A 372 -7.43 15.04 2.52
C ASN A 372 -8.96 14.99 2.66
N ASP A 373 -9.68 15.14 1.57
CA ASP A 373 -11.13 15.24 1.50
C ASP A 373 -11.81 13.92 1.04
N LEU A 374 -13.11 13.97 0.81
CA LEU A 374 -13.89 12.84 0.34
C LEU A 374 -13.46 12.38 -1.08
N ALA A 375 -12.99 13.30 -1.93
CA ALA A 375 -12.51 12.96 -3.26
C ALA A 375 -11.23 12.12 -3.17
N GLY A 376 -10.29 12.47 -2.28
CA GLY A 376 -9.09 11.68 -1.99
C GLY A 376 -9.44 10.29 -1.44
N ALA A 377 -10.38 10.20 -0.51
CA ALA A 377 -10.85 8.92 0.02
C ALA A 377 -11.51 8.04 -1.06
N SER A 378 -12.35 8.64 -1.92
CA SER A 378 -13.02 7.94 -3.03
C SER A 378 -12.00 7.42 -4.05
N HIS A 379 -10.99 8.23 -4.36
CA HIS A 379 -9.88 7.84 -5.23
C HIS A 379 -9.10 6.66 -4.64
N SER A 380 -8.73 6.73 -3.36
CA SER A 380 -8.05 5.66 -2.63
C SER A 380 -8.82 4.33 -2.69
N TRP A 381 -10.14 4.38 -2.48
CA TRP A 381 -10.99 3.19 -2.58
C TRP A 381 -11.04 2.63 -4.01
N ASN A 382 -11.13 3.49 -5.02
CA ASN A 382 -11.13 3.06 -6.44
C ASN A 382 -9.82 2.38 -6.84
N LEU A 383 -8.68 2.95 -6.42
CA LEU A 383 -7.36 2.36 -6.64
C LEU A 383 -7.25 1.00 -5.93
N MET A 384 -7.63 0.93 -4.66
CA MET A 384 -7.56 -0.32 -3.89
C MET A 384 -8.38 -1.43 -4.54
N ARG A 385 -9.61 -1.13 -5.00
CA ARG A 385 -10.42 -2.09 -5.76
C ARG A 385 -9.74 -2.51 -7.06
N HIS A 386 -9.20 -1.54 -7.82
CA HIS A 386 -8.51 -1.84 -9.07
C HIS A 386 -7.36 -2.84 -8.84
N TYR A 387 -6.45 -2.53 -7.94
CA TYR A 387 -5.28 -3.36 -7.69
C TYR A 387 -5.63 -4.73 -7.12
N LEU A 388 -6.46 -4.79 -6.09
CA LEU A 388 -6.80 -6.06 -5.43
C LEU A 388 -7.68 -6.97 -6.29
N SER A 389 -8.50 -6.41 -7.18
CA SER A 389 -9.28 -7.21 -8.15
C SER A 389 -8.43 -7.73 -9.32
N ASN A 390 -7.24 -7.19 -9.55
CA ASN A 390 -6.36 -7.54 -10.66
C ASN A 390 -5.06 -8.23 -10.24
N GLY A 391 -5.01 -8.82 -9.04
CA GLY A 391 -3.91 -9.72 -8.66
C GLY A 391 -2.94 -9.17 -7.62
N ALA A 392 -3.13 -7.94 -7.12
CA ALA A 392 -2.22 -7.40 -6.11
C ALA A 392 -2.26 -8.20 -4.80
N ASN A 393 -1.08 -8.59 -4.30
CA ASN A 393 -0.87 -9.30 -3.04
C ASN A 393 -0.62 -8.34 -1.87
N GLY A 394 -0.19 -7.10 -2.14
CA GLY A 394 0.07 -6.06 -1.15
C GLY A 394 -0.34 -4.68 -1.65
N TYR A 395 -0.69 -3.78 -0.71
CA TYR A 395 -1.11 -2.43 -1.02
C TYR A 395 -0.53 -1.43 -0.02
N PHE A 396 0.07 -0.33 -0.50
CA PHE A 396 0.81 0.63 0.29
C PHE A 396 0.36 2.06 0.02
N TYR A 397 -0.15 2.71 1.06
CA TYR A 397 -0.38 4.16 1.03
C TYR A 397 0.96 4.90 1.09
N TRP A 398 1.09 6.09 0.42
CA TRP A 398 2.38 6.76 0.42
C TRP A 398 2.68 7.41 1.78
N ASN A 399 2.00 8.47 2.15
CA ASN A 399 2.36 9.26 3.33
C ASN A 399 1.62 8.80 4.59
N ILE A 400 2.35 8.36 5.61
CA ILE A 400 1.76 8.02 6.91
C ILE A 400 1.26 9.27 7.62
N SER A 401 2.10 10.31 7.70
CA SER A 401 1.78 11.57 8.36
C SER A 401 2.45 12.73 7.65
N LEU A 402 1.77 13.87 7.60
CA LEU A 402 2.32 15.15 7.11
C LEU A 402 1.72 16.29 7.95
N LEU A 403 2.30 17.47 7.84
CA LEU A 403 1.66 18.70 8.27
C LEU A 403 0.41 18.97 7.42
N GLU A 404 -0.55 19.74 7.95
CA GLU A 404 -1.72 20.18 7.18
C GLU A 404 -1.28 20.84 5.87
N GLY A 405 -1.94 20.45 4.74
CA GLY A 405 -1.55 20.89 3.40
C GLY A 405 -0.51 20.01 2.70
N GLY A 406 0.18 19.12 3.42
CA GLY A 406 0.99 18.03 2.86
C GLY A 406 2.14 18.45 1.95
N VAL A 407 2.82 19.58 2.22
CA VAL A 407 3.86 20.15 1.35
C VAL A 407 5.19 19.45 1.55
N SER A 408 5.81 18.97 0.46
CA SER A 408 7.18 18.45 0.48
C SER A 408 8.22 19.58 0.44
N HIS A 409 9.49 19.23 0.70
CA HIS A 409 10.61 20.17 0.58
C HIS A 409 10.68 20.83 -0.81
N TRP A 410 10.30 20.10 -1.86
CA TRP A 410 10.30 20.58 -3.27
C TRP A 410 8.94 21.16 -3.72
N GLY A 411 8.02 21.45 -2.77
CA GLY A 411 6.74 22.09 -3.04
C GLY A 411 5.63 21.16 -3.55
N TRP A 412 5.87 19.83 -3.58
CA TRP A 412 4.85 18.86 -3.96
C TRP A 412 3.83 18.69 -2.83
N HIS A 413 2.52 18.78 -3.14
CA HIS A 413 1.44 18.64 -2.16
C HIS A 413 0.82 17.24 -2.26
N GLN A 414 0.68 16.56 -1.13
CA GLN A 414 0.01 15.27 -1.07
C GLN A 414 -0.79 15.08 0.22
N ASN A 415 -1.77 14.17 0.17
CA ASN A 415 -2.53 13.70 1.31
C ASN A 415 -1.69 12.75 2.17
N SER A 416 -2.11 12.58 3.43
CA SER A 416 -1.52 11.61 4.37
C SER A 416 -2.62 10.91 5.17
N LEU A 417 -2.30 9.77 5.78
CA LEU A 417 -3.24 9.06 6.66
C LEU A 417 -3.52 9.83 7.95
N VAL A 418 -2.53 10.58 8.41
CA VAL A 418 -2.59 11.43 9.60
C VAL A 418 -2.10 12.82 9.23
N THR A 419 -2.86 13.86 9.53
CA THR A 419 -2.39 15.24 9.45
C THR A 419 -2.08 15.79 10.82
N VAL A 420 -1.00 16.57 10.91
CA VAL A 420 -0.56 17.25 12.12
C VAL A 420 -0.71 18.76 11.95
N ASN A 421 -1.41 19.39 12.88
CA ASN A 421 -1.48 20.85 12.96
C ASN A 421 -0.27 21.37 13.73
N GLU A 422 0.61 22.13 13.04
CA GLU A 422 1.85 22.61 13.62
C GLU A 422 1.62 23.65 14.75
N ALA A 423 0.58 24.48 14.62
CA ALA A 423 0.36 25.59 15.56
C ALA A 423 -0.11 25.12 16.94
N ASN A 424 -1.03 24.15 16.98
CA ASN A 424 -1.63 23.69 18.24
C ASN A 424 -1.14 22.29 18.66
N LYS A 425 -0.26 21.65 17.87
CA LYS A 425 0.32 20.33 18.15
C LYS A 425 -0.74 19.23 18.31
N THR A 426 -1.78 19.25 17.49
CA THR A 426 -2.83 18.25 17.44
C THR A 426 -2.75 17.45 16.15
N PHE A 427 -3.43 16.30 16.09
CA PHE A 427 -3.49 15.46 14.91
C PHE A 427 -4.91 15.02 14.59
N LYS A 428 -5.10 14.55 13.34
CA LYS A 428 -6.35 13.93 12.88
C LYS A 428 -6.04 12.73 11.99
N PHE A 429 -6.80 11.66 12.16
CA PHE A 429 -6.88 10.59 11.14
C PHE A 429 -7.77 11.06 9.99
N MET A 430 -7.26 10.94 8.78
CA MET A 430 -7.92 11.46 7.58
C MET A 430 -8.84 10.41 6.94
N PRO A 431 -9.74 10.80 6.02
CA PRO A 431 -10.66 9.86 5.39
C PRO A 431 -9.96 8.66 4.73
N GLU A 432 -8.80 8.86 4.13
CA GLU A 432 -8.00 7.81 3.52
C GLU A 432 -7.48 6.77 4.54
N TYR A 433 -7.21 7.18 5.78
CA TYR A 433 -6.90 6.25 6.86
C TYR A 433 -8.04 5.25 7.08
N TYR A 434 -9.28 5.75 7.08
CA TYR A 434 -10.45 4.87 7.27
C TYR A 434 -10.67 3.97 6.05
N VAL A 435 -10.37 4.42 4.82
CA VAL A 435 -10.37 3.54 3.64
C VAL A 435 -9.40 2.38 3.83
N MET A 436 -8.16 2.66 4.22
CA MET A 436 -7.17 1.62 4.52
C MET A 436 -7.67 0.70 5.63
N LYS A 437 -8.17 1.26 6.73
CA LYS A 437 -8.64 0.50 7.90
C LYS A 437 -9.82 -0.41 7.56
N HIS A 438 -10.74 -0.02 6.70
CA HIS A 438 -11.88 -0.86 6.28
C HIS A 438 -11.43 -2.17 5.65
N VAL A 439 -10.29 -2.20 4.99
CA VAL A 439 -9.72 -3.42 4.41
C VAL A 439 -8.72 -4.05 5.38
N SER A 440 -7.66 -3.33 5.75
CA SER A 440 -6.49 -3.89 6.43
C SER A 440 -6.76 -4.38 7.86
N HIS A 441 -7.75 -3.78 8.57
CA HIS A 441 -8.10 -4.22 9.92
C HIS A 441 -8.62 -5.65 9.97
N TYR A 442 -9.40 -6.05 8.97
CA TYR A 442 -10.09 -7.33 8.96
C TYR A 442 -9.49 -8.35 8.00
N VAL A 443 -8.77 -7.91 6.98
CA VAL A 443 -8.12 -8.79 5.99
C VAL A 443 -6.71 -9.11 6.44
N LEU A 444 -6.52 -10.33 6.92
CA LEU A 444 -5.26 -10.78 7.51
C LEU A 444 -4.28 -11.30 6.44
N PRO A 445 -2.97 -11.29 6.71
CA PRO A 445 -2.01 -11.97 5.86
C PRO A 445 -2.41 -13.44 5.63
N GLY A 446 -2.34 -13.89 4.38
CA GLY A 446 -2.83 -15.21 3.98
C GLY A 446 -4.29 -15.26 3.55
N ALA A 447 -5.07 -14.18 3.70
CA ALA A 447 -6.42 -14.08 3.18
C ALA A 447 -6.45 -14.24 1.66
N LYS A 448 -7.47 -14.89 1.14
CA LYS A 448 -7.69 -15.03 -0.31
C LYS A 448 -8.69 -13.99 -0.78
N VAL A 449 -8.35 -13.25 -1.83
CA VAL A 449 -9.32 -12.41 -2.55
C VAL A 449 -10.32 -13.32 -3.25
N LEU A 450 -11.61 -12.99 -3.18
CA LEU A 450 -12.68 -13.78 -3.79
C LEU A 450 -13.18 -13.14 -5.08
N LYS A 451 -13.53 -13.99 -6.03
CA LYS A 451 -14.18 -13.55 -7.27
C LYS A 451 -15.61 -13.12 -6.98
N LEU A 452 -15.96 -11.94 -7.45
CA LEU A 452 -17.27 -11.35 -7.30
C LEU A 452 -18.12 -11.55 -8.57
N GLY A 453 -19.42 -11.72 -8.39
CA GLY A 453 -20.44 -11.72 -9.45
C GLY A 453 -21.57 -10.76 -9.10
N GLY A 454 -22.57 -10.67 -9.99
CA GLY A 454 -23.65 -9.70 -9.86
C GLY A 454 -23.36 -8.37 -10.58
N ASP A 455 -24.18 -7.40 -10.34
CA ASP A 455 -24.11 -6.05 -10.94
C ASP A 455 -23.39 -5.03 -10.07
N CYS A 456 -23.26 -5.26 -8.75
CA CYS A 456 -22.46 -4.42 -7.87
C CYS A 456 -20.96 -4.57 -8.18
N LYS A 457 -20.35 -3.49 -8.64
CA LYS A 457 -18.90 -3.41 -8.96
C LYS A 457 -18.11 -2.66 -7.88
N ASN A 458 -18.77 -2.08 -6.89
CA ASN A 458 -18.14 -1.26 -5.86
C ASN A 458 -17.88 -2.06 -4.57
N ALA A 459 -17.21 -3.20 -4.72
CA ALA A 459 -16.98 -4.16 -3.64
C ALA A 459 -15.65 -4.90 -3.77
N LEU A 460 -15.17 -5.43 -2.63
CA LEU A 460 -14.12 -6.45 -2.51
C LEU A 460 -14.60 -7.51 -1.51
N ALA A 461 -14.18 -8.76 -1.70
CA ALA A 461 -14.43 -9.81 -0.72
C ALA A 461 -13.19 -10.67 -0.49
N PHE A 462 -13.03 -11.13 0.74
CA PHE A 462 -11.87 -11.88 1.19
C PHE A 462 -12.29 -13.05 2.10
N LEU A 463 -11.57 -14.15 1.99
CA LEU A 463 -11.68 -15.26 2.92
C LEU A 463 -10.38 -15.38 3.73
N ASN A 464 -10.44 -15.08 5.01
CA ASN A 464 -9.32 -15.22 5.92
C ASN A 464 -8.96 -16.68 6.20
N THR A 465 -7.76 -16.93 6.70
CA THR A 465 -7.27 -18.26 7.06
C THR A 465 -8.03 -18.88 8.23
N ASP A 466 -8.67 -18.06 9.10
CA ASP A 466 -9.55 -18.49 10.16
C ASP A 466 -10.98 -18.84 9.69
N GLY A 467 -11.23 -18.73 8.39
CA GLY A 467 -12.53 -18.99 7.75
C GLY A 467 -13.52 -17.82 7.86
N SER A 468 -13.15 -16.69 8.44
CA SER A 468 -13.99 -15.49 8.43
C SER A 468 -14.06 -14.90 7.02
N LEU A 469 -15.27 -14.47 6.63
CA LEU A 469 -15.53 -13.76 5.38
C LEU A 469 -15.56 -12.25 5.65
N VAL A 470 -14.81 -11.50 4.86
CA VAL A 470 -14.77 -10.03 4.92
C VAL A 470 -15.25 -9.47 3.59
N VAL A 471 -16.26 -8.62 3.61
CA VAL A 471 -16.81 -7.96 2.41
C VAL A 471 -16.77 -6.46 2.62
N VAL A 472 -16.05 -5.76 1.76
CA VAL A 472 -15.96 -4.29 1.81
C VAL A 472 -16.78 -3.71 0.67
N LEU A 473 -17.66 -2.77 0.99
CA LEU A 473 -18.73 -2.25 0.14
C LEU A 473 -18.66 -0.73 0.11
N GLY A 474 -18.54 -0.14 -1.06
CA GLY A 474 -18.57 1.31 -1.25
C GLY A 474 -19.91 1.77 -1.81
N ASN A 475 -20.44 2.86 -1.25
CA ASN A 475 -21.52 3.63 -1.85
C ASN A 475 -21.01 5.06 -2.10
N GLN A 476 -20.62 5.36 -3.32
CA GLN A 476 -20.09 6.67 -3.72
C GLN A 476 -21.20 7.61 -4.26
N THR A 477 -22.47 7.22 -4.13
CA THR A 477 -23.61 8.06 -4.54
C THR A 477 -24.07 8.95 -3.38
N ASP A 478 -24.86 9.96 -3.69
CA ASP A 478 -25.47 10.88 -2.73
C ASP A 478 -26.76 10.36 -2.05
N LYS A 479 -27.12 9.09 -2.34
CA LYS A 479 -28.31 8.43 -1.79
C LYS A 479 -27.92 7.12 -1.09
N ALA A 480 -28.67 6.77 -0.05
CA ALA A 480 -28.57 5.43 0.51
C ALA A 480 -29.02 4.38 -0.51
N LEU A 481 -28.39 3.21 -0.51
CA LEU A 481 -28.77 2.10 -1.37
C LEU A 481 -28.86 0.80 -0.57
N THR A 482 -29.68 -0.11 -1.03
CA THR A 482 -29.82 -1.46 -0.49
C THR A 482 -29.13 -2.45 -1.42
N LEU A 483 -28.16 -3.18 -0.89
CA LEU A 483 -27.41 -4.19 -1.62
C LEU A 483 -27.86 -5.58 -1.19
N ASN A 484 -28.30 -6.41 -2.13
CA ASN A 484 -28.61 -7.82 -1.90
C ASN A 484 -27.33 -8.67 -2.02
N LEU A 485 -26.84 -9.17 -0.90
CA LEU A 485 -25.67 -10.06 -0.84
C LEU A 485 -26.10 -11.50 -0.94
N GLN A 486 -25.47 -12.26 -1.84
CA GLN A 486 -25.74 -13.67 -2.06
C GLN A 486 -24.45 -14.49 -1.88
N PHE A 487 -24.51 -15.56 -1.07
CA PHE A 487 -23.36 -16.39 -0.74
C PHE A 487 -23.53 -17.83 -1.23
N GLY A 488 -22.48 -18.34 -1.86
CA GLY A 488 -22.35 -19.75 -2.23
C GLY A 488 -23.41 -20.29 -3.18
N LYS A 489 -23.38 -21.59 -3.41
CA LYS A 489 -24.31 -22.28 -4.33
C LYS A 489 -25.75 -22.31 -3.82
N GLN A 490 -25.97 -22.22 -2.51
CA GLN A 490 -27.29 -22.24 -1.89
C GLN A 490 -27.97 -20.87 -1.86
N LYS A 491 -27.32 -19.83 -2.41
CA LYS A 491 -27.83 -18.46 -2.50
C LYS A 491 -28.38 -17.93 -1.17
N GLN A 492 -27.66 -18.21 -0.07
CA GLN A 492 -27.94 -17.51 1.18
C GLN A 492 -27.86 -16.02 0.90
N ALA A 493 -28.90 -15.27 1.18
CA ALA A 493 -28.98 -13.86 0.83
C ALA A 493 -29.46 -13.02 2.00
N PHE A 494 -28.92 -11.82 2.13
CA PHE A 494 -29.45 -10.79 3.02
C PHE A 494 -29.19 -9.39 2.45
N ASP A 495 -30.03 -8.45 2.84
CA ASP A 495 -29.91 -7.09 2.40
C ASP A 495 -29.04 -6.28 3.37
N VAL A 496 -28.10 -5.49 2.79
CA VAL A 496 -27.29 -4.52 3.52
C VAL A 496 -27.64 -3.12 3.06
N GLN A 497 -27.98 -2.26 4.00
CA GLN A 497 -28.17 -0.84 3.71
C GLN A 497 -26.83 -0.10 3.82
N LEU A 498 -26.49 0.62 2.78
CA LEU A 498 -25.30 1.47 2.68
C LEU A 498 -25.72 2.93 2.70
N ALA A 499 -25.22 3.71 3.65
CA ALA A 499 -25.47 5.15 3.66
C ALA A 499 -24.90 5.82 2.40
N ALA A 500 -25.38 7.02 2.07
CA ALA A 500 -24.78 7.84 1.03
C ALA A 500 -23.31 8.10 1.33
N GLN A 501 -22.46 8.14 0.30
CA GLN A 501 -21.02 8.46 0.38
C GLN A 501 -20.33 7.72 1.55
N SER A 502 -20.50 6.39 1.59
CA SER A 502 -19.99 5.53 2.66
C SER A 502 -19.12 4.39 2.17
N LEU A 503 -18.24 3.94 3.05
CA LEU A 503 -17.52 2.67 2.96
C LEU A 503 -17.92 1.80 4.13
N SER A 504 -18.31 0.55 3.88
CA SER A 504 -18.77 -0.38 4.91
C SER A 504 -18.05 -1.70 4.80
N THR A 505 -17.68 -2.29 5.94
CA THR A 505 -17.11 -3.62 6.01
C THR A 505 -18.03 -4.54 6.78
N LEU A 506 -18.43 -5.61 6.12
CA LEU A 506 -19.19 -6.72 6.67
C LEU A 506 -18.23 -7.85 7.02
N ILE A 507 -18.32 -8.36 8.24
CA ILE A 507 -17.54 -9.49 8.72
C ILE A 507 -18.49 -10.60 9.13
N ILE A 508 -18.29 -11.81 8.59
CA ILE A 508 -19.03 -13.02 8.98
C ILE A 508 -18.02 -14.01 9.55
N LYS A 509 -18.17 -14.33 10.85
CA LYS A 509 -17.42 -15.38 11.54
C LYS A 509 -18.34 -16.57 11.82
N LYS A 510 -17.85 -17.77 11.53
CA LYS A 510 -18.54 -19.02 11.86
C LYS A 510 -18.37 -19.38 13.33
#